data_64fc32b0d9a6041bd86896efe8428cf4
#
_entry.id   64fc32b0d9a6041bd86896efe8428cf4
#
_cell.length_a   1.000
_cell.length_b   1.000
_cell.length_c   1.000
_cell.angle_alpha   90.00
_cell.angle_beta   90.00
_cell.angle_gamma   90.00
#
_symmetry.space_group_name_H-M   'P 1'
#
loop_
_entity.id
_entity.type
_entity.pdbx_description
1 polymer ?
#
loop_
_entity_poly.entity_id
_entity_poly.type
_entity_poly.pdbx_seq_one_letter_code
_entity_poly.pdbx_strand_id
1 'polypeptide(L)'
;MKTDIFALCEGAFNKNGSLTLVNTFDNIDASKLPWRTTVGLALKLSVTSEDAGDKKMIIQFKDENGVEILPSIPINLKILDKEDSHLVIALNLQNIVFTNAGHFCVTVLIDEKEYDTLPFNVICHE
;
A
#
# COMPACT_ATOMS: atom_id res chain seq x y z
N MET A 1 5.90 -0.58 16.61
CA MET A 1 5.76 -0.25 15.18
C MET A 1 4.56 0.67 15.00
N LYS A 2 4.73 1.72 14.23
CA LYS A 2 3.71 2.74 14.05
C LYS A 2 3.69 3.19 12.59
N THR A 3 2.50 3.37 12.03
CA THR A 3 2.35 3.92 10.67
C THR A 3 2.48 5.43 10.70
N ASP A 4 3.46 5.95 9.98
CA ASP A 4 3.65 7.40 9.81
C ASP A 4 2.98 7.90 8.53
N ILE A 5 3.11 7.13 7.43
CA ILE A 5 2.52 7.45 6.15
C ILE A 5 1.96 6.15 5.55
N PHE A 6 0.72 6.22 5.07
CA PHE A 6 0.10 5.14 4.31
C PHE A 6 -0.85 5.80 3.31
N ALA A 7 -0.45 5.83 2.04
CA ALA A 7 -1.19 6.58 1.04
C ALA A 7 -1.09 5.93 -0.34
N LEU A 8 -2.14 6.11 -1.12
CA LEU A 8 -2.12 5.87 -2.55
C LEU A 8 -1.79 7.16 -3.28
N CYS A 9 -1.05 7.04 -4.37
CA CYS A 9 -0.59 8.18 -5.14
C CYS A 9 -0.35 7.80 -6.60
N GLU A 10 -0.02 8.79 -7.42
CA GLU A 10 0.33 8.54 -8.82
C GLU A 10 1.73 7.94 -8.94
N GLY A 11 2.61 8.26 -8.01
CA GLY A 11 3.96 7.71 -7.97
C GLY A 11 4.58 7.83 -6.59
N ALA A 12 5.31 6.81 -6.18
CA ALA A 12 6.00 6.77 -4.89
C ALA A 12 7.46 6.38 -5.11
N PHE A 13 8.38 7.12 -4.50
CA PHE A 13 9.81 6.91 -4.70
C PHE A 13 10.55 6.96 -3.37
N ASN A 14 11.44 6.00 -3.18
CA ASN A 14 12.33 5.96 -2.03
C ASN A 14 13.72 6.37 -2.48
N LYS A 15 14.19 7.49 -1.97
CA LYS A 15 15.55 7.96 -2.23
C LYS A 15 16.31 8.02 -0.92
N ASN A 16 17.17 7.03 -0.69
CA ASN A 16 18.01 6.96 0.52
C ASN A 16 17.22 7.08 1.82
N GLY A 17 16.05 6.42 1.88
CA GLY A 17 15.18 6.46 3.04
C GLY A 17 14.22 7.65 3.10
N SER A 18 14.31 8.56 2.14
CA SER A 18 13.37 9.68 2.01
C SER A 18 12.28 9.31 1.01
N LEU A 19 11.04 9.51 1.41
CA LEU A 19 9.87 9.14 0.62
C LEU A 19 9.35 10.34 -0.15
N THR A 20 9.22 10.18 -1.46
CA THR A 20 8.61 11.18 -2.34
C THR A 20 7.28 10.64 -2.87
N LEU A 21 6.23 11.43 -2.72
CA LEU A 21 4.89 11.11 -3.21
C LEU A 21 4.47 12.12 -4.27
N VAL A 22 3.89 11.61 -5.36
CA VAL A 22 3.33 12.45 -6.41
C VAL A 22 1.82 12.27 -6.40
N ASN A 23 1.10 13.36 -6.12
CA ASN A 23 -0.36 13.43 -6.17
C ASN A 23 -1.07 12.28 -5.44
N THR A 24 -1.20 12.41 -4.12
CA THR A 24 -1.97 11.44 -3.33
C THR A 24 -3.45 11.53 -3.67
N PHE A 25 -4.15 10.39 -3.57
CA PHE A 25 -5.58 10.34 -3.85
C PHE A 25 -6.30 9.34 -2.96
N ASP A 26 -7.58 9.57 -2.75
CA ASP A 26 -8.49 8.65 -2.04
C ASP A 26 -9.43 7.96 -3.03
N ASN A 27 -9.60 8.53 -4.21
CA ASN A 27 -10.50 8.03 -5.24
C ASN A 27 -9.76 7.84 -6.54
N ILE A 28 -10.07 6.75 -7.22
CA ILE A 28 -9.62 6.50 -8.59
C ILE A 28 -10.79 6.82 -9.50
N ASP A 29 -10.60 7.78 -10.41
CA ASP A 29 -11.63 8.21 -11.34
C ASP A 29 -11.47 7.46 -12.65
N ALA A 30 -12.44 6.63 -12.99
CA ALA A 30 -12.46 5.85 -14.21
C ALA A 30 -13.46 6.44 -15.20
N SER A 31 -13.04 6.63 -16.45
CA SER A 31 -13.97 7.09 -17.49
C SER A 31 -14.87 5.96 -18.01
N LYS A 32 -14.41 4.74 -17.86
CA LYS A 32 -15.15 3.52 -18.25
C LYS A 32 -14.59 2.32 -17.49
N LEU A 33 -15.34 1.23 -17.44
CA LEU A 33 -14.90 -0.05 -16.87
C LEU A 33 -14.82 -1.11 -17.97
N PRO A 34 -13.86 -2.02 -17.93
CA PRO A 34 -12.76 -2.10 -16.97
C PRO A 34 -11.77 -0.94 -17.14
N TRP A 35 -11.21 -0.50 -16.02
CA TRP A 35 -10.26 0.62 -16.00
C TRP A 35 -8.88 0.10 -15.64
N ARG A 36 -7.90 0.39 -16.50
CA ARG A 36 -6.51 -0.01 -16.29
C ARG A 36 -5.71 1.22 -15.90
N THR A 37 -4.95 1.13 -14.81
CA THR A 37 -4.18 2.27 -14.32
C THR A 37 -2.94 1.82 -13.56
N THR A 38 -2.06 2.76 -13.28
CA THR A 38 -0.91 2.58 -12.40
C THR A 38 -1.23 3.21 -11.06
N VAL A 39 -0.94 2.50 -9.97
CA VAL A 39 -1.17 2.98 -8.61
C VAL A 39 0.13 2.94 -7.84
N GLY A 40 0.53 4.09 -7.29
CA GLY A 40 1.63 4.18 -6.35
C GLY A 40 1.13 3.90 -4.94
N LEU A 41 1.92 3.18 -4.17
CA LEU A 41 1.66 2.91 -2.76
C LEU A 41 2.86 3.34 -1.94
N ALA A 42 2.62 4.20 -0.98
CA ALA A 42 3.65 4.69 -0.08
C ALA A 42 3.32 4.29 1.35
N LEU A 43 4.29 3.67 2.00
CA LEU A 43 4.16 3.24 3.38
C LEU A 43 5.44 3.58 4.13
N LYS A 44 5.30 4.32 5.23
CA LYS A 44 6.42 4.63 6.11
C LYS A 44 6.05 4.22 7.52
N LEU A 45 6.90 3.41 8.13
CA LEU A 45 6.70 2.89 9.47
C LEU A 45 7.83 3.32 10.38
N SER A 46 7.49 3.75 11.59
CA SER A 46 8.45 3.91 12.67
C SER A 46 8.57 2.60 13.43
N VAL A 47 9.79 2.15 13.64
CA VAL A 47 10.07 0.90 14.34
C VAL A 47 11.03 1.15 15.49
N THR A 48 10.95 0.29 16.52
CA THR A 48 11.82 0.35 17.69
C THR A 48 12.66 -0.92 17.77
N SER A 49 13.56 -0.98 18.73
CA SER A 49 14.36 -2.20 18.97
C SER A 49 13.51 -3.43 19.30
N GLU A 50 12.30 -3.21 19.85
CA GLU A 50 11.36 -4.31 20.14
C GLU A 50 10.86 -4.98 18.87
N ASP A 51 10.88 -4.27 17.75
CA ASP A 51 10.44 -4.79 16.45
C ASP A 51 11.57 -5.50 15.69
N ALA A 52 12.79 -5.52 16.23
CA ALA A 52 13.95 -6.05 15.55
C ALA A 52 13.77 -7.51 15.13
N GLY A 53 14.37 -7.87 13.99
CA GLY A 53 14.32 -9.20 13.43
C GLY A 53 13.72 -9.25 12.05
N ASP A 54 13.57 -10.46 11.55
CA ASP A 54 12.99 -10.71 10.24
C ASP A 54 11.47 -10.82 10.37
N LYS A 55 10.75 -10.02 9.57
CA LYS A 55 9.30 -10.05 9.52
C LYS A 55 8.84 -10.17 8.09
N LYS A 56 7.67 -10.76 7.91
CA LYS A 56 7.07 -10.90 6.59
C LYS A 56 5.87 -9.95 6.48
N MET A 57 5.94 -9.05 5.52
CA MET A 57 4.82 -8.17 5.20
C MET A 57 4.11 -8.70 3.96
N ILE A 58 2.79 -8.62 3.96
CA ILE A 58 1.97 -8.93 2.80
C ILE A 58 1.03 -7.76 2.55
N ILE A 59 1.00 -7.28 1.32
CA ILE A 59 0.11 -6.20 0.91
C ILE A 59 -0.96 -6.79 0.00
N GLN A 60 -2.22 -6.53 0.32
CA GLN A 60 -3.37 -7.03 -0.41
C GLN A 60 -4.28 -5.89 -0.83
N PHE A 61 -4.69 -5.91 -2.10
CA PHE A 61 -5.71 -5.00 -2.62
C PHE A 61 -7.01 -5.79 -2.73
N LYS A 62 -8.05 -5.36 -2.02
CA LYS A 62 -9.31 -6.08 -1.92
C LYS A 62 -10.48 -5.21 -2.29
N ASP A 63 -11.52 -5.84 -2.87
CA ASP A 63 -12.81 -5.18 -3.06
C ASP A 63 -13.63 -5.20 -1.75
N GLU A 64 -14.85 -4.65 -1.78
CA GLU A 64 -15.70 -4.58 -0.60
C GLU A 64 -16.17 -5.95 -0.09
N ASN A 65 -16.05 -6.99 -0.91
CA ASN A 65 -16.38 -8.37 -0.52
C ASN A 65 -15.16 -9.15 -0.02
N GLY A 66 -14.02 -8.48 0.12
CA GLY A 66 -12.78 -9.10 0.58
C GLY A 66 -12.05 -9.91 -0.49
N VAL A 67 -12.45 -9.80 -1.74
CA VAL A 67 -11.79 -10.51 -2.85
C VAL A 67 -10.59 -9.71 -3.33
N GLU A 68 -9.43 -10.38 -3.43
CA GLU A 68 -8.22 -9.75 -3.94
C GLU A 68 -8.33 -9.44 -5.43
N ILE A 69 -8.04 -8.20 -5.81
CA ILE A 69 -8.10 -7.75 -7.21
C ILE A 69 -6.78 -7.93 -7.94
N LEU A 70 -5.71 -8.25 -7.23
CA LEU A 70 -4.40 -8.62 -7.76
C LEU A 70 -3.73 -9.57 -6.78
N PRO A 71 -2.72 -10.33 -7.22
CA PRO A 71 -2.02 -11.24 -6.31
C PRO A 71 -1.39 -10.49 -5.13
N SER A 72 -1.41 -11.11 -3.95
CA SER A 72 -0.77 -10.58 -2.76
C SER A 72 0.70 -10.28 -3.01
N ILE A 73 1.19 -9.17 -2.46
CA ILE A 73 2.56 -8.72 -2.63
C ILE A 73 3.35 -9.01 -1.36
N PRO A 74 4.25 -10.01 -1.38
CA PRO A 74 5.08 -10.30 -0.21
C PRO A 74 6.31 -9.40 -0.16
N ILE A 75 6.64 -8.93 1.04
CA ILE A 75 7.84 -8.13 1.28
C ILE A 75 8.52 -8.66 2.53
N ASN A 76 9.77 -9.04 2.41
CA ASN A 76 10.57 -9.47 3.55
C ASN A 76 11.19 -8.25 4.20
N LEU A 77 10.89 -8.03 5.47
CA LEU A 77 11.42 -6.94 6.25
C LEU A 77 12.56 -7.42 7.12
N LYS A 78 13.65 -6.67 7.12
CA LYS A 78 14.77 -6.92 8.03
C LYS A 78 14.92 -5.69 8.91
N ILE A 79 14.40 -5.79 10.13
CA ILE A 79 14.40 -4.67 11.07
C ILE A 79 15.62 -4.76 11.97
N LEU A 80 16.46 -3.75 11.91
CA LEU A 80 17.68 -3.69 12.70
C LEU A 80 17.35 -3.38 14.16
N ASP A 81 18.13 -3.96 15.09
CA ASP A 81 18.03 -3.64 16.50
C ASP A 81 18.65 -2.27 16.76
N LYS A 82 17.84 -1.25 16.49
CA LYS A 82 18.24 0.15 16.55
C LYS A 82 17.04 1.00 16.91
N GLU A 83 17.23 1.94 17.82
CA GLU A 83 16.16 2.89 18.16
C GLU A 83 15.95 3.91 17.05
N ASP A 84 14.71 4.41 16.95
CA ASP A 84 14.32 5.47 16.01
C ASP A 84 14.61 5.14 14.55
N SER A 85 14.34 3.90 14.16
CA SER A 85 14.45 3.47 12.77
C SER A 85 13.14 3.64 12.03
N HIS A 86 13.24 3.77 10.71
CA HIS A 86 12.08 3.85 9.82
C HIS A 86 12.21 2.83 8.71
N LEU A 87 11.07 2.26 8.31
CA LEU A 87 10.96 1.45 7.10
C LEU A 87 10.19 2.26 6.07
N VAL A 88 10.73 2.34 4.87
CA VAL A 88 10.10 3.06 3.77
C VAL A 88 9.82 2.08 2.64
N ILE A 89 8.57 1.99 2.24
CA ILE A 89 8.13 1.12 1.16
C ILE A 89 7.45 2.00 0.11
N ALA A 90 7.99 1.97 -1.10
CA ALA A 90 7.45 2.71 -2.23
C ALA A 90 7.26 1.73 -3.38
N LEU A 91 6.03 1.53 -3.80
CA LEU A 91 5.68 0.62 -4.88
C LEU A 91 4.95 1.40 -5.97
N ASN A 92 5.23 1.07 -7.23
CA ASN A 92 4.49 1.58 -8.36
C ASN A 92 3.93 0.38 -9.12
N LEU A 93 2.65 0.11 -8.91
CA LEU A 93 1.97 -1.08 -9.43
C LEU A 93 1.35 -0.74 -10.77
N GLN A 94 1.91 -1.31 -11.82
CA GLN A 94 1.47 -1.06 -13.18
C GLN A 94 0.37 -2.02 -13.61
N ASN A 95 -0.49 -1.55 -14.49
CA ASN A 95 -1.51 -2.38 -15.14
C ASN A 95 -2.49 -3.04 -14.16
N ILE A 96 -2.87 -2.31 -13.10
CA ILE A 96 -3.96 -2.76 -12.25
C ILE A 96 -5.27 -2.55 -13.00
N VAL A 97 -6.10 -3.58 -13.04
CA VAL A 97 -7.39 -3.54 -13.73
C VAL A 97 -8.52 -3.55 -12.71
N PHE A 98 -9.34 -2.51 -12.74
CA PHE A 98 -10.55 -2.44 -11.93
C PHE A 98 -11.76 -2.76 -12.83
N THR A 99 -12.44 -3.84 -12.52
CA THR A 99 -13.60 -4.29 -13.28
C THR A 99 -14.91 -3.67 -12.78
N ASN A 100 -14.93 -3.23 -11.53
CA ASN A 100 -16.11 -2.66 -10.88
C ASN A 100 -15.76 -1.36 -10.18
N ALA A 101 -16.72 -0.46 -10.11
CA ALA A 101 -16.65 0.71 -9.24
C ALA A 101 -17.07 0.31 -7.81
N GLY A 102 -16.77 1.12 -6.83
CA GLY A 102 -17.20 0.91 -5.45
C GLY A 102 -16.07 1.10 -4.45
N HIS A 103 -16.22 0.43 -3.30
CA HIS A 103 -15.29 0.54 -2.18
C HIS A 103 -14.23 -0.55 -2.23
N PHE A 104 -13.00 -0.15 -1.98
CA PHE A 104 -11.84 -1.03 -1.96
C PHE A 104 -10.99 -0.73 -0.74
N CYS A 105 -10.02 -1.57 -0.46
CA CYS A 105 -9.03 -1.29 0.56
C CYS A 105 -7.68 -1.93 0.24
N VAL A 106 -6.64 -1.33 0.80
CA VAL A 106 -5.31 -1.92 0.84
C VAL A 106 -5.09 -2.39 2.26
N THR A 107 -4.82 -3.67 2.43
CA THR A 107 -4.56 -4.26 3.75
C THR A 107 -3.09 -4.65 3.85
N VAL A 108 -2.47 -4.28 4.94
CA VAL A 108 -1.10 -4.66 5.27
C VAL A 108 -1.12 -5.69 6.39
N LEU A 109 -0.55 -6.85 6.12
CA LEU A 109 -0.38 -7.91 7.11
C LEU A 109 1.10 -7.99 7.50
N ILE A 110 1.37 -8.15 8.78
CA ILE A 110 2.73 -8.38 9.28
C ILE A 110 2.71 -9.65 10.10
N ASP A 111 3.53 -10.63 9.70
CA ASP A 111 3.57 -11.96 10.30
C ASP A 111 2.17 -12.57 10.41
N GLU A 112 1.40 -12.51 9.30
CA GLU A 112 0.06 -13.08 9.15
C GLU A 112 -1.05 -12.36 9.94
N LYS A 113 -0.72 -11.25 10.60
CA LYS A 113 -1.72 -10.45 11.33
C LYS A 113 -1.98 -9.14 10.61
N GLU A 114 -3.25 -8.76 10.51
CA GLU A 114 -3.62 -7.47 9.96
C GLU A 114 -3.01 -6.36 10.80
N TYR A 115 -2.22 -5.50 10.15
CA TYR A 115 -1.53 -4.40 10.80
C TYR A 115 -2.23 -3.06 10.55
N ASP A 116 -2.59 -2.79 9.30
CA ASP A 116 -3.25 -1.54 8.93
C ASP A 116 -4.05 -1.72 7.63
N THR A 117 -5.03 -0.86 7.43
CA THR A 117 -5.91 -0.88 6.26
C THR A 117 -6.14 0.54 5.77
N LEU A 118 -6.05 0.74 4.46
CA LEU A 118 -6.29 2.02 3.82
C LEU A 118 -7.49 1.88 2.85
N PRO A 119 -8.62 2.56 3.12
CA PRO A 119 -9.75 2.52 2.20
C PRO A 119 -9.54 3.45 1.02
N PHE A 120 -10.09 3.07 -0.12
CA PHE A 120 -10.16 3.93 -1.30
C PHE A 120 -11.39 3.56 -2.14
N ASN A 121 -11.73 4.41 -3.09
CA ASN A 121 -12.89 4.20 -3.93
C ASN A 121 -12.51 4.23 -5.41
N VAL A 122 -13.26 3.48 -6.21
CA VAL A 122 -13.22 3.60 -7.67
C VAL A 122 -14.54 4.18 -8.11
N ILE A 123 -14.50 5.31 -8.78
CA ILE A 123 -15.68 6.04 -9.24
C ILE A 123 -15.68 6.02 -10.77
N CYS A 124 -16.76 5.55 -11.35
CA CYS A 124 -16.90 5.52 -12.81
C CYS A 124 -17.75 6.69 -13.27
N HIS A 125 -17.18 7.50 -14.17
CA HIS A 125 -17.82 8.69 -14.74
C HIS A 125 -18.31 8.43 -16.17
N GLU A 126 -19.27 7.55 -16.31
CA GLU A 126 -19.89 7.28 -17.62
C GLU A 126 -20.93 8.32 -17.98
#